data_d13fc3a7320a51c3eb00c6246daa8b12
#
_entry.id   d13fc3a7320a51c3eb00c6246daa8b12
#
_cell.length_a   1.000
_cell.length_b   1.000
_cell.length_c   1.000
_cell.angle_alpha   90.00
_cell.angle_beta   90.00
_cell.angle_gamma   90.00
#
_symmetry.space_group_name_H-M   'P 1'
#
loop_
_entity.id
_entity.type
_entity.pdbx_description
1 polymer ?
#
loop_
_entity_poly.entity_id
_entity_poly.type
_entity_poly.pdbx_seq_one_letter_code
_entity_poly.pdbx_strand_id
1 'polypeptide(L)'
;PIYSAALQNCSFVSTGSMTKLDPAKPFAFLMEASMLGVGVGFDDKGADKDFTIYDPHPDTDPIVIPDTREGWVESTSQLINAFLTPDKKSPIFDYSQIRPAGVPIKTFGGTAAGPDPLIKLHNYIRNLFKDRAGQKLTRKDIADIGNLIGVCVVSGNVRRSAELLMGRLDDQDFLNLKNASVYPERNSYDPSNPGWAWMSNNSVEVNVGSNLEHIVDGIKLNGEPGVIWM
;
A
#
# COMPACT_ATOMS: atom_id res chain seq x y z
N PRO A 1 16.49 -18.15 -10.17
CA PRO A 1 16.41 -18.68 -8.82
C PRO A 1 15.45 -17.84 -7.99
N ILE A 2 14.57 -18.52 -7.23
CA ILE A 2 13.46 -17.92 -6.45
C ILE A 2 13.95 -16.86 -5.43
N TYR A 3 15.21 -16.91 -5.04
CA TYR A 3 15.77 -16.02 -3.98
C TYR A 3 16.66 -14.89 -4.53
N SER A 4 16.81 -14.72 -5.84
CA SER A 4 17.64 -13.63 -6.37
C SER A 4 17.11 -12.24 -6.00
N ALA A 5 15.80 -12.10 -5.87
CA ALA A 5 15.17 -10.86 -5.42
C ALA A 5 15.52 -10.51 -3.97
N ALA A 6 15.75 -11.50 -3.10
CA ALA A 6 16.18 -11.27 -1.71
C ALA A 6 17.60 -10.71 -1.58
N LEU A 7 18.38 -10.72 -2.66
CA LEU A 7 19.70 -10.07 -2.73
C LEU A 7 19.61 -8.58 -3.07
N GLN A 8 18.45 -8.10 -3.50
CA GLN A 8 18.18 -6.69 -3.76
C GLN A 8 17.72 -6.02 -2.46
N ASN A 9 18.43 -5.03 -1.97
CA ASN A 9 18.04 -4.31 -0.77
C ASN A 9 16.94 -3.28 -1.00
N CYS A 10 16.88 -2.70 -2.21
CA CYS A 10 15.92 -1.66 -2.56
C CYS A 10 15.37 -1.88 -3.97
N SER A 11 14.11 -1.51 -4.16
CA SER A 11 13.44 -1.48 -5.46
C SER A 11 12.52 -0.27 -5.55
N PHE A 12 12.07 0.03 -6.77
CA PHE A 12 11.11 1.09 -7.02
C PHE A 12 10.08 0.61 -8.05
N VAL A 13 8.82 0.96 -7.82
CA VAL A 13 7.74 0.74 -8.78
C VAL A 13 6.91 2.01 -8.97
N SER A 14 6.72 2.42 -10.21
CA SER A 14 5.82 3.53 -10.50
C SER A 14 4.37 3.05 -10.60
N THR A 15 3.46 3.68 -9.85
CA THR A 15 2.02 3.48 -10.01
C THR A 15 1.50 4.02 -11.34
N GLY A 16 2.29 4.85 -12.03
CA GLY A 16 2.07 5.19 -13.44
C GLY A 16 2.05 3.97 -14.37
N SER A 17 2.54 2.81 -13.94
CA SER A 17 2.43 1.54 -14.66
C SER A 17 1.06 0.86 -14.58
N MET A 18 0.12 1.37 -13.77
CA MET A 18 -1.26 0.89 -13.71
C MET A 18 -1.91 0.91 -15.10
N THR A 19 -2.63 -0.15 -15.44
CA THR A 19 -3.38 -0.25 -16.69
C THR A 19 -4.86 -0.54 -16.41
N LYS A 20 -5.74 -0.25 -17.37
CA LYS A 20 -7.18 -0.54 -17.20
C LYS A 20 -7.47 -2.05 -17.08
N LEU A 21 -6.57 -2.91 -17.54
CA LEU A 21 -6.71 -4.38 -17.44
C LEU A 21 -6.19 -4.91 -16.10
N ASP A 22 -5.19 -4.25 -15.52
CA ASP A 22 -4.58 -4.65 -14.25
C ASP A 22 -4.12 -3.40 -13.47
N PRO A 23 -5.05 -2.70 -12.82
CA PRO A 23 -4.72 -1.58 -11.95
C PRO A 23 -3.96 -1.99 -10.68
N ALA A 24 -4.05 -3.24 -10.23
CA ALA A 24 -3.36 -3.73 -9.04
C ALA A 24 -1.86 -4.00 -9.25
N LYS A 25 -1.37 -4.08 -10.48
CA LYS A 25 0.00 -4.51 -10.81
C LYS A 25 1.12 -3.87 -9.97
N PRO A 26 1.19 -2.53 -9.78
CA PRO A 26 2.26 -1.94 -8.96
C PRO A 26 2.13 -2.31 -7.48
N PHE A 27 0.92 -2.47 -6.96
CA PHE A 27 0.68 -2.89 -5.58
C PHE A 27 1.04 -4.36 -5.34
N ALA A 28 0.80 -5.23 -6.34
CA ALA A 28 1.27 -6.60 -6.33
C ALA A 28 2.80 -6.67 -6.22
N PHE A 29 3.51 -5.90 -7.04
CA PHE A 29 4.97 -5.80 -6.98
C PHE A 29 5.45 -5.29 -5.61
N LEU A 30 4.84 -4.21 -5.09
CA LEU A 30 5.17 -3.63 -3.79
C LEU A 30 5.03 -4.68 -2.69
N MET A 31 3.89 -5.38 -2.64
CA MET A 31 3.64 -6.41 -1.63
C MET A 31 4.62 -7.58 -1.77
N GLU A 32 4.84 -8.08 -2.97
CA GLU A 32 5.73 -9.21 -3.23
C GLU A 32 7.18 -8.91 -2.82
N ALA A 33 7.71 -7.76 -3.24
CA ALA A 33 9.07 -7.34 -2.93
C ALA A 33 9.24 -7.09 -1.42
N SER A 34 8.28 -6.41 -0.77
CA SER A 34 8.29 -6.18 0.68
C SER A 34 8.26 -7.50 1.46
N MET A 35 7.49 -8.49 1.02
CA MET A 35 7.47 -9.82 1.61
C MET A 35 8.79 -10.60 1.47
N LEU A 36 9.67 -10.20 0.56
CA LEU A 36 11.04 -10.69 0.44
C LEU A 36 12.05 -9.89 1.28
N GLY A 37 11.61 -8.85 1.98
CA GLY A 37 12.44 -8.01 2.83
C GLY A 37 13.11 -6.84 2.09
N VAL A 38 12.68 -6.56 0.86
CA VAL A 38 13.17 -5.43 0.05
C VAL A 38 12.52 -4.14 0.55
N GLY A 39 13.29 -3.05 0.69
CA GLY A 39 12.75 -1.70 0.83
C GLY A 39 12.19 -1.24 -0.52
N VAL A 40 10.95 -0.78 -0.55
CA VAL A 40 10.27 -0.46 -1.82
C VAL A 40 9.90 1.02 -1.89
N GLY A 41 10.43 1.71 -2.91
CA GLY A 41 9.93 3.01 -3.31
C GLY A 41 8.74 2.88 -4.26
N PHE A 42 7.77 3.78 -4.14
CA PHE A 42 6.67 3.91 -5.09
C PHE A 42 6.24 5.38 -5.21
N ASP A 43 5.49 5.69 -6.27
CA ASP A 43 4.93 7.02 -6.51
C ASP A 43 3.39 7.01 -6.51
N ASP A 44 2.79 8.19 -6.66
CA ASP A 44 1.35 8.41 -6.72
C ASP A 44 0.82 8.70 -8.14
N LYS A 45 1.66 8.51 -9.18
CA LYS A 45 1.36 8.83 -10.59
C LYS A 45 0.17 8.06 -11.16
N GLY A 46 -0.25 6.97 -10.50
CA GLY A 46 -1.46 6.22 -10.87
C GLY A 46 -2.74 7.06 -10.82
N ALA A 47 -2.79 8.10 -9.98
CA ALA A 47 -3.93 9.03 -9.93
C ALA A 47 -4.11 9.81 -11.24
N ASP A 48 -3.05 10.04 -12.01
CA ASP A 48 -3.09 10.71 -13.32
C ASP A 48 -3.66 9.80 -14.44
N LYS A 49 -3.93 8.53 -14.14
CA LYS A 49 -4.48 7.55 -15.12
C LYS A 49 -6.02 7.55 -15.18
N ASP A 50 -6.64 8.41 -14.45
CA ASP A 50 -8.10 8.62 -14.50
C ASP A 50 -8.92 7.34 -14.18
N PHE A 51 -8.48 6.58 -13.18
CA PHE A 51 -9.25 5.44 -12.70
C PHE A 51 -10.51 5.89 -11.98
N THR A 52 -11.61 5.21 -12.29
CA THR A 52 -12.89 5.37 -11.58
C THR A 52 -13.02 4.25 -10.56
N ILE A 53 -13.52 4.59 -9.38
CA ILE A 53 -13.87 3.61 -8.33
C ILE A 53 -15.26 3.06 -8.66
N TYR A 54 -15.38 1.74 -8.65
CA TYR A 54 -16.64 1.04 -8.86
C TYR A 54 -17.18 0.49 -7.53
N ASP A 55 -18.45 0.14 -7.48
CA ASP A 55 -19.09 -0.58 -6.37
C ASP A 55 -19.40 -2.03 -6.83
N PRO A 56 -18.42 -2.95 -6.71
CA PRO A 56 -18.59 -4.30 -7.20
C PRO A 56 -19.54 -5.08 -6.28
N HIS A 57 -20.58 -5.70 -6.86
CA HIS A 57 -21.41 -6.63 -6.13
C HIS A 57 -20.58 -7.80 -5.58
N PRO A 58 -20.91 -8.31 -4.37
CA PRO A 58 -20.23 -9.48 -3.83
C PRO A 58 -20.28 -10.69 -4.75
N ASP A 59 -19.22 -11.47 -4.82
CA ASP A 59 -19.24 -12.78 -5.48
C ASP A 59 -20.07 -13.77 -4.65
N THR A 60 -20.44 -14.90 -5.24
CA THR A 60 -21.21 -15.94 -4.54
C THR A 60 -20.32 -16.98 -3.88
N ASP A 61 -19.17 -17.27 -4.46
CA ASP A 61 -18.29 -18.35 -4.03
C ASP A 61 -17.04 -17.80 -3.35
N PRO A 62 -16.70 -18.26 -2.12
CA PRO A 62 -15.49 -17.87 -1.43
C PRO A 62 -14.25 -18.40 -2.16
N ILE A 63 -13.25 -17.53 -2.30
CA ILE A 63 -11.92 -17.87 -2.82
C ILE A 63 -11.03 -18.25 -1.63
N VAL A 64 -10.59 -19.51 -1.60
CA VAL A 64 -9.66 -19.97 -0.56
C VAL A 64 -8.27 -19.39 -0.83
N ILE A 65 -7.73 -18.67 0.16
CA ILE A 65 -6.39 -18.09 0.04
C ILE A 65 -5.36 -19.13 0.51
N PRO A 66 -4.45 -19.61 -0.38
CA PRO A 66 -3.41 -20.53 0.04
C PRO A 66 -2.40 -19.84 0.97
N ASP A 67 -1.79 -20.61 1.89
CA ASP A 67 -0.78 -20.13 2.85
C ASP A 67 0.58 -19.92 2.16
N THR A 68 0.60 -19.05 1.17
CA THR A 68 1.78 -18.71 0.36
C THR A 68 1.87 -17.20 0.16
N ARG A 69 3.08 -16.70 -0.14
CA ARG A 69 3.28 -15.30 -0.51
C ARG A 69 2.41 -14.92 -1.72
N GLU A 70 2.42 -15.78 -2.73
CA GLU A 70 1.67 -15.61 -3.97
C GLU A 70 0.16 -15.50 -3.70
N GLY A 71 -0.37 -16.32 -2.77
CA GLY A 71 -1.78 -16.26 -2.38
C GLY A 71 -2.18 -14.93 -1.73
N TRP A 72 -1.31 -14.37 -0.90
CA TRP A 72 -1.55 -13.06 -0.29
C TRP A 72 -1.52 -11.94 -1.33
N VAL A 73 -0.54 -11.96 -2.24
CA VAL A 73 -0.41 -10.98 -3.32
C VAL A 73 -1.60 -11.06 -4.26
N GLU A 74 -1.98 -12.26 -4.68
CA GLU A 74 -3.08 -12.47 -5.61
C GLU A 74 -4.42 -12.04 -5.03
N SER A 75 -4.74 -12.40 -3.79
CA SER A 75 -5.99 -12.00 -3.14
C SER A 75 -6.10 -10.48 -2.98
N THR A 76 -5.00 -9.80 -2.63
CA THR A 76 -4.96 -8.33 -2.55
C THR A 76 -5.14 -7.70 -3.92
N SER A 77 -4.50 -8.26 -4.95
CA SER A 77 -4.63 -7.79 -6.34
C SER A 77 -6.06 -7.94 -6.88
N GLN A 78 -6.68 -9.08 -6.64
CA GLN A 78 -8.07 -9.33 -7.04
C GLN A 78 -9.02 -8.33 -6.39
N LEU A 79 -8.80 -8.00 -5.12
CA LEU A 79 -9.60 -7.03 -4.41
C LEU A 79 -9.47 -5.62 -5.00
N ILE A 80 -8.23 -5.14 -5.22
CA ILE A 80 -7.97 -3.83 -5.81
C ILE A 80 -8.58 -3.76 -7.22
N ASN A 81 -8.35 -4.79 -8.04
CA ASN A 81 -8.87 -4.88 -9.39
C ASN A 81 -10.40 -4.87 -9.41
N ALA A 82 -11.07 -5.46 -8.41
CA ALA A 82 -12.52 -5.45 -8.33
C ALA A 82 -13.10 -4.03 -8.20
N PHE A 83 -12.44 -3.16 -7.45
CA PHE A 83 -12.90 -1.78 -7.27
C PHE A 83 -12.47 -0.82 -8.41
N LEU A 84 -11.43 -1.16 -9.17
CA LEU A 84 -10.86 -0.27 -10.19
C LEU A 84 -11.09 -0.73 -11.64
N THR A 85 -11.82 -1.83 -11.82
CA THR A 85 -12.17 -2.36 -13.15
C THR A 85 -13.70 -2.52 -13.24
N PRO A 86 -14.35 -2.06 -14.32
CA PRO A 86 -15.79 -2.21 -14.48
C PRO A 86 -16.20 -3.69 -14.52
N ASP A 87 -17.45 -3.95 -14.15
CA ASP A 87 -18.12 -5.26 -14.27
C ASP A 87 -17.44 -6.42 -13.52
N LYS A 88 -16.55 -6.10 -12.59
CA LYS A 88 -15.96 -7.10 -11.68
C LYS A 88 -16.86 -7.32 -10.47
N LYS A 89 -16.76 -8.52 -9.90
CA LYS A 89 -17.37 -8.84 -8.61
C LYS A 89 -16.36 -8.64 -7.49
N SER A 90 -16.83 -8.24 -6.32
CA SER A 90 -16.02 -8.17 -5.10
C SER A 90 -15.76 -9.57 -4.58
N PRO A 91 -14.50 -10.05 -4.52
CA PRO A 91 -14.21 -11.39 -4.04
C PRO A 91 -14.59 -11.53 -2.56
N ILE A 92 -15.12 -12.70 -2.20
CA ILE A 92 -15.23 -13.16 -0.81
C ILE A 92 -14.04 -14.07 -0.56
N PHE A 93 -13.32 -13.87 0.55
CA PHE A 93 -12.12 -14.66 0.83
C PHE A 93 -12.32 -15.61 2.00
N ASP A 94 -11.84 -16.84 1.84
CA ASP A 94 -11.67 -17.82 2.90
C ASP A 94 -10.19 -17.87 3.31
N TYR A 95 -9.90 -17.49 4.54
CA TYR A 95 -8.56 -17.42 5.13
C TYR A 95 -8.17 -18.68 5.91
N SER A 96 -9.02 -19.72 5.91
CA SER A 96 -8.88 -20.90 6.76
C SER A 96 -7.60 -21.70 6.53
N GLN A 97 -7.00 -21.61 5.33
CA GLN A 97 -5.75 -22.30 5.02
C GLN A 97 -4.50 -21.54 5.47
N ILE A 98 -4.62 -20.28 5.86
CA ILE A 98 -3.47 -19.50 6.35
C ILE A 98 -3.10 -20.02 7.75
N ARG A 99 -1.81 -20.37 7.92
CA ARG A 99 -1.30 -20.87 9.21
C ARG A 99 -1.58 -19.89 10.34
N PRO A 100 -1.88 -20.36 11.56
CA PRO A 100 -2.15 -19.50 12.69
C PRO A 100 -0.89 -18.73 13.14
N ALA A 101 -1.12 -17.65 13.90
CA ALA A 101 -0.05 -16.89 14.51
C ALA A 101 0.83 -17.76 15.42
N GLY A 102 2.13 -17.46 15.46
CA GLY A 102 3.11 -18.15 16.29
C GLY A 102 3.72 -19.41 15.66
N VAL A 103 3.20 -19.91 14.54
CA VAL A 103 3.80 -21.06 13.83
C VAL A 103 5.15 -20.66 13.23
N PRO A 104 6.24 -21.44 13.43
CA PRO A 104 7.55 -21.13 12.86
C PRO A 104 7.56 -21.07 11.33
N ILE A 105 8.25 -20.07 10.78
CA ILE A 105 8.47 -19.93 9.34
C ILE A 105 9.80 -20.57 8.98
N LYS A 106 9.76 -21.71 8.27
CA LYS A 106 10.96 -22.51 7.97
C LYS A 106 11.95 -21.84 7.01
N THR A 107 11.49 -20.97 6.11
CA THR A 107 12.30 -20.39 5.03
C THR A 107 13.07 -19.14 5.43
N PHE A 108 12.50 -18.30 6.29
CA PHE A 108 13.08 -17.00 6.67
C PHE A 108 13.39 -16.89 8.17
N GLY A 109 13.00 -17.89 8.97
CA GLY A 109 13.03 -17.81 10.41
C GLY A 109 11.88 -16.95 10.98
N GLY A 110 11.78 -16.92 12.32
CA GLY A 110 10.69 -16.20 13.01
C GLY A 110 9.37 -16.96 12.99
N THR A 111 8.28 -16.26 13.33
CA THR A 111 6.94 -16.85 13.49
C THR A 111 5.92 -16.15 12.59
N ALA A 112 4.93 -16.91 12.14
CA ALA A 112 3.82 -16.40 11.34
C ALA A 112 2.97 -15.40 12.13
N ALA A 113 2.44 -14.38 11.44
CA ALA A 113 1.51 -13.41 12.02
C ALA A 113 0.04 -13.92 12.05
N GLY A 114 -0.23 -15.05 11.40
CA GLY A 114 -1.59 -15.53 11.18
C GLY A 114 -2.31 -14.79 10.05
N PRO A 115 -3.62 -15.03 9.86
CA PRO A 115 -4.41 -14.39 8.81
C PRO A 115 -4.79 -12.93 9.11
N ASP A 116 -4.78 -12.51 10.37
CA ASP A 116 -5.31 -11.21 10.82
C ASP A 116 -4.74 -10.00 10.08
N PRO A 117 -3.42 -9.90 9.78
CA PRO A 117 -2.89 -8.76 9.02
C PRO A 117 -3.48 -8.66 7.62
N LEU A 118 -3.68 -9.79 6.94
CA LEU A 118 -4.27 -9.81 5.60
C LEU A 118 -5.76 -9.49 5.65
N ILE A 119 -6.49 -10.01 6.63
CA ILE A 119 -7.91 -9.68 6.86
C ILE A 119 -8.07 -8.18 7.08
N LYS A 120 -7.22 -7.58 7.92
CA LYS A 120 -7.22 -6.14 8.16
C LYS A 120 -6.93 -5.35 6.89
N LEU A 121 -5.92 -5.72 6.12
CA LEU A 121 -5.60 -5.08 4.85
C LEU A 121 -6.80 -5.11 3.89
N HIS A 122 -7.42 -6.27 3.70
CA HIS A 122 -8.58 -6.39 2.82
C HIS A 122 -9.77 -5.55 3.30
N ASN A 123 -10.02 -5.51 4.61
CA ASN A 123 -11.07 -4.66 5.18
C ASN A 123 -10.77 -3.17 5.02
N TYR A 124 -9.52 -2.74 5.20
CA TYR A 124 -9.12 -1.36 4.96
C TYR A 124 -9.32 -0.94 3.50
N ILE A 125 -8.92 -1.78 2.53
CA ILE A 125 -9.12 -1.50 1.10
C ILE A 125 -10.62 -1.39 0.78
N ARG A 126 -11.46 -2.27 1.32
CA ARG A 126 -12.92 -2.19 1.14
C ARG A 126 -13.48 -0.88 1.72
N ASN A 127 -13.08 -0.51 2.93
CA ASN A 127 -13.55 0.70 3.59
C ASN A 127 -13.06 1.97 2.90
N LEU A 128 -11.84 1.94 2.33
CA LEU A 128 -11.28 3.06 1.56
C LEU A 128 -12.15 3.43 0.36
N PHE A 129 -12.73 2.44 -0.31
CA PHE A 129 -13.56 2.62 -1.50
C PHE A 129 -15.07 2.63 -1.22
N LYS A 130 -15.46 2.31 0.04
CA LYS A 130 -16.87 2.30 0.43
C LYS A 130 -17.51 3.66 0.14
N ASP A 131 -18.73 3.62 -0.41
CA ASP A 131 -19.54 4.79 -0.70
C ASP A 131 -18.87 5.81 -1.67
N ARG A 132 -17.86 5.36 -2.45
CA ARG A 132 -17.09 6.21 -3.36
C ARG A 132 -17.27 5.83 -4.85
N ALA A 133 -18.26 5.01 -5.16
CA ALA A 133 -18.56 4.65 -6.56
C ALA A 133 -18.75 5.88 -7.44
N GLY A 134 -18.14 5.87 -8.62
CA GLY A 134 -18.14 6.97 -9.56
C GLY A 134 -17.12 8.07 -9.30
N GLN A 135 -16.46 8.09 -8.13
CA GLN A 135 -15.37 9.02 -7.86
C GLN A 135 -14.07 8.55 -8.51
N LYS A 136 -13.11 9.46 -8.64
CA LYS A 136 -11.77 9.14 -9.14
C LYS A 136 -10.87 8.64 -8.04
N LEU A 137 -9.96 7.74 -8.43
CA LEU A 137 -8.85 7.32 -7.57
C LEU A 137 -7.93 8.51 -7.32
N THR A 138 -7.67 8.80 -6.06
CA THR A 138 -6.83 9.95 -5.65
C THR A 138 -5.40 9.52 -5.31
N ARG A 139 -4.49 10.48 -5.22
CA ARG A 139 -3.11 10.26 -4.75
C ARG A 139 -3.09 9.72 -3.32
N LYS A 140 -3.98 10.24 -2.47
CA LYS A 140 -4.17 9.73 -1.10
C LYS A 140 -4.55 8.25 -1.09
N ASP A 141 -5.46 7.82 -1.97
CA ASP A 141 -5.87 6.41 -2.04
C ASP A 141 -4.69 5.50 -2.39
N ILE A 142 -3.86 5.92 -3.35
CA ILE A 142 -2.65 5.19 -3.74
C ILE A 142 -1.67 5.10 -2.57
N ALA A 143 -1.45 6.22 -1.88
CA ALA A 143 -0.60 6.26 -0.69
C ALA A 143 -1.15 5.35 0.42
N ASP A 144 -2.47 5.35 0.64
CA ASP A 144 -3.11 4.50 1.64
C ASP A 144 -2.96 3.02 1.32
N ILE A 145 -3.24 2.61 0.08
CA ILE A 145 -3.09 1.21 -0.34
C ILE A 145 -1.64 0.75 -0.16
N GLY A 146 -0.66 1.55 -0.60
CA GLY A 146 0.75 1.22 -0.44
C GLY A 146 1.12 1.05 1.03
N ASN A 147 0.86 2.06 1.87
CA ASN A 147 1.20 2.00 3.29
C ASN A 147 0.50 0.87 4.04
N LEU A 148 -0.77 0.58 3.71
CA LEU A 148 -1.52 -0.53 4.33
C LEU A 148 -0.93 -1.90 3.95
N ILE A 149 -0.45 -2.04 2.72
CA ILE A 149 0.31 -3.24 2.29
C ILE A 149 1.57 -3.38 3.13
N GLY A 150 2.34 -2.30 3.29
CA GLY A 150 3.54 -2.32 4.12
C GLY A 150 3.25 -2.70 5.58
N VAL A 151 2.23 -2.10 6.19
CA VAL A 151 1.77 -2.45 7.55
C VAL A 151 1.41 -3.93 7.65
N CYS A 152 0.69 -4.47 6.66
CA CYS A 152 0.36 -5.90 6.60
C CYS A 152 1.61 -6.77 6.59
N VAL A 153 2.59 -6.42 5.75
CA VAL A 153 3.82 -7.21 5.58
C VAL A 153 4.69 -7.19 6.83
N VAL A 154 4.82 -6.04 7.52
CA VAL A 154 5.70 -5.93 8.70
C VAL A 154 5.04 -6.40 10.00
N SER A 155 3.73 -6.64 10.01
CA SER A 155 2.95 -7.00 11.22
C SER A 155 3.46 -8.25 11.94
N GLY A 156 4.17 -9.14 11.27
CA GLY A 156 4.75 -10.35 11.87
C GLY A 156 6.11 -10.17 12.54
N ASN A 157 6.69 -8.95 12.54
CA ASN A 157 8.05 -8.66 13.01
C ASN A 157 9.18 -9.52 12.38
N VAL A 158 8.87 -10.31 11.36
CA VAL A 158 9.81 -11.22 10.68
C VAL A 158 10.47 -10.52 9.50
N ARG A 159 9.70 -9.70 8.81
CA ARG A 159 10.16 -8.96 7.64
C ARG A 159 10.40 -7.51 8.01
N ARG A 160 11.59 -7.02 7.64
CA ARG A 160 11.99 -5.63 7.82
C ARG A 160 11.96 -4.98 6.45
N SER A 161 10.77 -4.53 6.03
CA SER A 161 10.61 -3.68 4.85
C SER A 161 10.44 -2.24 5.29
N ALA A 162 10.77 -1.33 4.40
CA ALA A 162 10.53 0.10 4.54
C ALA A 162 9.98 0.63 3.22
N GLU A 163 9.21 1.68 3.27
CA GLU A 163 8.65 2.31 2.08
C GLU A 163 9.17 3.74 1.90
N LEU A 164 9.36 4.12 0.65
CA LEU A 164 9.56 5.49 0.22
C LEU A 164 8.41 5.87 -0.72
N LEU A 165 7.62 6.88 -0.35
CA LEU A 165 6.58 7.41 -1.23
C LEU A 165 7.06 8.71 -1.87
N MET A 166 7.04 8.75 -3.20
CA MET A 166 7.43 9.91 -3.99
C MET A 166 6.20 10.60 -4.55
N GLY A 167 6.14 11.92 -4.36
CA GLY A 167 5.06 12.75 -4.87
C GLY A 167 5.56 14.05 -5.47
N ARG A 168 4.63 14.90 -5.87
CA ARG A 168 4.91 16.18 -6.51
C ARG A 168 5.00 17.29 -5.48
N LEU A 169 5.94 18.20 -5.70
CA LEU A 169 6.14 19.39 -4.87
C LEU A 169 4.92 20.31 -4.81
N ASP A 170 4.12 20.38 -5.88
CA ASP A 170 2.94 21.23 -6.02
C ASP A 170 1.63 20.57 -5.58
N ASP A 171 1.67 19.33 -5.06
CA ASP A 171 0.49 18.58 -4.65
C ASP A 171 0.21 18.75 -3.15
N GLN A 172 -0.80 19.57 -2.82
CA GLN A 172 -1.15 19.84 -1.43
C GLN A 172 -1.71 18.62 -0.69
N ASP A 173 -2.40 17.71 -1.38
CA ASP A 173 -2.90 16.47 -0.77
C ASP A 173 -1.73 15.57 -0.37
N PHE A 174 -0.72 15.43 -1.26
CA PHE A 174 0.50 14.70 -0.95
C PHE A 174 1.26 15.32 0.23
N LEU A 175 1.47 16.62 0.22
CA LEU A 175 2.18 17.34 1.28
C LEU A 175 1.50 17.21 2.65
N ASN A 176 0.18 17.03 2.66
CA ASN A 176 -0.61 16.87 3.89
C ASN A 176 -0.79 15.41 4.34
N LEU A 177 -0.26 14.41 3.63
CA LEU A 177 -0.48 13.00 3.99
C LEU A 177 -0.07 12.67 5.44
N LYS A 178 0.90 13.36 6.01
CA LYS A 178 1.34 13.19 7.41
C LYS A 178 0.88 14.30 8.35
N ASN A 179 -0.05 15.12 7.93
CA ASN A 179 -0.67 16.14 8.76
C ASN A 179 -1.89 15.55 9.49
N ALA A 180 -1.75 15.32 10.80
CA ALA A 180 -2.83 14.74 11.62
C ALA A 180 -4.07 15.64 11.73
N SER A 181 -3.93 16.95 11.49
CA SER A 181 -5.08 17.87 11.47
C SER A 181 -5.91 17.74 10.19
N VAL A 182 -5.30 17.24 9.09
CA VAL A 182 -5.97 17.05 7.81
C VAL A 182 -6.46 15.61 7.67
N TYR A 183 -5.60 14.65 8.04
CA TYR A 183 -5.87 13.20 7.92
C TYR A 183 -5.62 12.49 9.26
N PRO A 184 -6.49 12.70 10.27
CA PRO A 184 -6.30 12.13 11.61
C PRO A 184 -6.27 10.60 11.63
N GLU A 185 -7.05 9.93 10.77
CA GLU A 185 -7.10 8.47 10.70
C GLU A 185 -5.76 7.85 10.24
N ARG A 186 -5.07 8.49 9.30
CA ARG A 186 -3.77 8.03 8.80
C ARG A 186 -2.67 8.19 9.84
N ASN A 187 -2.77 9.23 10.66
CA ASN A 187 -1.74 9.69 11.58
C ASN A 187 -2.07 9.38 13.05
N SER A 188 -3.00 8.43 13.28
CA SER A 188 -3.42 8.05 14.61
C SER A 188 -2.32 7.31 15.37
N TYR A 189 -2.08 7.72 16.61
CA TYR A 189 -1.22 7.02 17.58
C TYR A 189 -2.01 6.14 18.56
N ASP A 190 -3.33 6.01 18.37
CA ASP A 190 -4.17 5.15 19.19
C ASP A 190 -3.83 3.67 18.95
N PRO A 191 -3.34 2.93 19.96
CA PRO A 191 -3.00 1.52 19.80
C PRO A 191 -4.18 0.63 19.42
N SER A 192 -5.41 1.05 19.70
CA SER A 192 -6.63 0.32 19.35
C SER A 192 -7.02 0.54 17.88
N ASN A 193 -6.60 1.67 17.30
CA ASN A 193 -6.83 2.02 15.90
C ASN A 193 -5.62 2.80 15.35
N PRO A 194 -4.47 2.13 15.17
CA PRO A 194 -3.24 2.78 14.75
C PRO A 194 -3.35 3.25 13.30
N GLY A 195 -2.82 4.45 13.05
CA GLY A 195 -2.65 4.95 11.70
C GLY A 195 -1.55 4.21 10.94
N TRP A 196 -1.42 4.50 9.64
CA TRP A 196 -0.49 3.83 8.73
C TRP A 196 0.48 4.77 8.02
N ALA A 197 0.37 6.09 8.24
CA ALA A 197 1.24 7.07 7.58
C ALA A 197 2.73 6.91 7.92
N TRP A 198 3.05 6.30 9.06
CA TRP A 198 4.42 6.02 9.51
C TRP A 198 5.16 5.00 8.63
N MET A 199 4.44 4.22 7.82
CA MET A 199 5.03 3.11 7.07
C MET A 199 5.97 3.58 5.96
N SER A 200 5.72 4.75 5.33
CA SER A 200 6.61 5.32 4.31
C SER A 200 7.31 6.59 4.80
N ASN A 201 8.52 6.83 4.31
CA ASN A 201 9.09 8.17 4.24
C ASN A 201 8.57 8.84 2.98
N ASN A 202 8.07 10.07 3.11
CA ASN A 202 7.52 10.80 1.97
C ASN A 202 8.56 11.81 1.46
N SER A 203 8.73 11.85 0.13
CA SER A 203 9.68 12.76 -0.52
C SER A 203 9.07 13.37 -1.78
N VAL A 204 9.51 14.58 -2.11
CA VAL A 204 9.09 15.28 -3.35
C VAL A 204 10.23 15.39 -4.36
N GLU A 205 9.88 15.24 -5.63
CA GLU A 205 10.81 15.46 -6.75
C GLU A 205 10.99 16.97 -6.97
N VAL A 206 12.24 17.43 -7.02
CA VAL A 206 12.57 18.84 -7.22
C VAL A 206 13.70 19.01 -8.25
N ASN A 207 13.74 20.19 -8.87
CA ASN A 207 14.82 20.60 -9.78
C ASN A 207 15.58 21.80 -9.19
N VAL A 208 16.76 22.07 -9.71
CA VAL A 208 17.51 23.28 -9.37
C VAL A 208 16.65 24.53 -9.63
N GLY A 209 16.48 25.37 -8.62
CA GLY A 209 15.62 26.56 -8.69
C GLY A 209 14.16 26.36 -8.27
N SER A 210 13.76 25.13 -7.87
CA SER A 210 12.43 24.93 -7.29
C SER A 210 12.25 25.76 -6.01
N ASN A 211 11.06 26.39 -5.86
CA ASN A 211 10.72 27.08 -4.61
C ASN A 211 10.27 26.05 -3.56
N LEU A 212 11.01 25.96 -2.46
CA LEU A 212 10.77 25.01 -1.37
C LEU A 212 10.11 25.67 -0.13
N GLU A 213 9.82 26.98 -0.15
CA GLU A 213 9.28 27.68 1.02
C GLU A 213 8.03 27.03 1.60
N HIS A 214 7.12 26.58 0.72
CA HIS A 214 5.82 26.02 1.14
C HIS A 214 5.90 24.63 1.78
N ILE A 215 7.03 23.92 1.70
CA ILE A 215 7.20 22.63 2.40
C ILE A 215 7.96 22.77 3.73
N VAL A 216 8.55 23.95 4.00
CA VAL A 216 9.38 24.15 5.19
C VAL A 216 8.60 23.90 6.47
N ASP A 217 7.34 24.31 6.54
CA ASP A 217 6.54 24.13 7.74
C ASP A 217 6.19 22.67 8.00
N GLY A 218 5.95 21.89 6.95
CA GLY A 218 5.81 20.42 7.05
C GLY A 218 7.09 19.77 7.58
N ILE A 219 8.24 20.14 7.02
CA ILE A 219 9.55 19.63 7.45
C ILE A 219 9.82 19.98 8.93
N LYS A 220 9.49 21.19 9.36
CA LYS A 220 9.61 21.59 10.77
C LYS A 220 8.69 20.80 11.70
N LEU A 221 7.48 20.47 11.22
CA LEU A 221 6.45 19.80 12.01
C LEU A 221 6.78 18.33 12.27
N ASN A 222 7.17 17.61 11.23
CA ASN A 222 7.32 16.15 11.29
C ASN A 222 8.54 15.58 10.54
N GLY A 223 9.43 16.43 10.03
CA GLY A 223 10.63 16.01 9.29
C GLY A 223 10.39 15.67 7.82
N GLU A 224 9.18 15.85 7.30
CA GLU A 224 8.79 15.51 5.93
C GLU A 224 8.02 16.64 5.24
N PRO A 225 8.01 16.68 3.89
CA PRO A 225 8.63 15.72 2.98
C PRO A 225 10.15 15.86 2.89
N GLY A 226 10.84 14.75 2.58
CA GLY A 226 12.19 14.80 2.08
C GLY A 226 12.26 15.41 0.67
N VAL A 227 13.47 15.71 0.19
CA VAL A 227 13.70 16.30 -1.13
C VAL A 227 14.58 15.39 -1.96
N ILE A 228 14.14 15.06 -3.18
CA ILE A 228 14.90 14.27 -4.14
C ILE A 228 15.18 15.14 -5.36
N TRP A 229 16.46 15.39 -5.65
CA TRP A 229 16.90 16.14 -6.81
C TRP A 229 16.83 15.28 -8.08
N MET A 230 16.18 15.80 -9.12
CA MET A 230 16.04 15.16 -10.43
C MET A 230 16.96 15.83 -11.47
#